data_cced3d6949758edfeae9467416e5e101
#
_entry.id   cced3d6949758edfeae9467416e5e101
#
_cell.length_a   1.000
_cell.length_b   1.000
_cell.length_c   1.000
_cell.angle_alpha   90.00
_cell.angle_beta   90.00
_cell.angle_gamma   90.00
#
_symmetry.space_group_name_H-M   'P 1'
#
loop_
_entity.id
_entity.type
_entity.pdbx_description
1 polymer ?
#
loop_
_entity_poly.entity_id
_entity_poly.type
_entity_poly.pdbx_seq_one_letter_code
_entity_poly.pdbx_strand_id
1 'polypeptide(L)'
;MEESSAKKEVKTIQSNGKPFRIGIITVPGFYADFKAARAGDPNYKSTTRDVKLIIDTLKNKDKVDAIVMDLRSNGGGSLVEAINLTGLFIDKGPVVQVKDLKGDIDVQEDENAGAAWTGPFGVMVDRLSASASEIFAGAIQDYGRGIIIGTQTYGKGTVQSSLDLSSLVNPSILQRLASLVQNGKVTTVTVKGKESLPQLGQINLTMAKFYRVNGSSTQHKGVMPDIVLPSFYPMDKIGEDTEASALPWDELQKSNFVPVADLSAVRPELVKLHDERMAKSLDYKGLIEDIADMQKREKETSVTLNQDKLKAERDSLEAKALENINKLRIARGLPAVKKGDKIKKDENFDFFEDESMRVMADFIQLKK
;
A
#
# COMPACT_ATOMS: atom_id res chain seq x y z
N MET A 1 13.45 4.51 -11.52
CA MET A 1 13.68 3.99 -10.14
C MET A 1 13.84 5.06 -9.07
N GLU A 2 14.39 6.24 -9.32
CA GLU A 2 14.51 7.29 -8.27
C GLU A 2 13.15 7.88 -7.86
N GLU A 3 12.26 8.12 -8.80
CA GLU A 3 10.91 8.64 -8.51
C GLU A 3 10.03 7.67 -7.71
N SER A 4 10.29 6.36 -7.84
CA SER A 4 9.55 5.28 -7.17
C SER A 4 10.22 4.78 -5.89
N SER A 5 11.25 5.47 -5.37
CA SER A 5 11.93 5.05 -4.15
C SER A 5 11.20 5.50 -2.90
N ALA A 6 11.46 4.81 -1.78
CA ALA A 6 10.97 5.20 -0.48
C ALA A 6 11.40 6.63 -0.12
N LYS A 7 10.49 7.40 0.48
CA LYS A 7 10.70 8.79 0.87
C LYS A 7 10.40 8.97 2.35
N LYS A 8 11.06 9.93 3.00
CA LYS A 8 10.75 10.28 4.38
C LYS A 8 10.22 11.71 4.51
N GLU A 9 9.37 11.90 5.48
CA GLU A 9 8.98 13.20 6.01
C GLU A 9 8.97 13.13 7.54
N VAL A 10 9.15 14.26 8.23
CA VAL A 10 8.99 14.35 9.69
C VAL A 10 8.02 15.47 9.98
N LYS A 11 6.94 15.14 10.67
CA LYS A 11 5.93 16.10 11.12
C LYS A 11 5.83 16.11 12.64
N THR A 12 5.44 17.26 13.17
CA THR A 12 5.19 17.41 14.62
C THR A 12 3.70 17.66 14.82
N ILE A 13 3.09 16.84 15.68
CA ILE A 13 1.70 17.01 16.05
C ILE A 13 1.58 17.32 17.55
N GLN A 14 0.64 18.20 17.90
CA GLN A 14 0.30 18.49 19.28
C GLN A 14 -0.83 17.57 19.75
N SER A 15 -0.62 16.85 20.84
CA SER A 15 -1.67 16.07 21.50
C SER A 15 -1.57 16.23 23.03
N ASN A 16 -2.68 16.60 23.66
CA ASN A 16 -2.75 16.84 25.10
C ASN A 16 -1.65 17.79 25.64
N GLY A 17 -1.38 18.88 24.87
CA GLY A 17 -0.38 19.89 25.24
C GLY A 17 1.09 19.44 25.08
N LYS A 18 1.33 18.27 24.45
CA LYS A 18 2.67 17.74 24.22
C LYS A 18 2.95 17.60 22.71
N PRO A 19 4.13 18.01 22.24
CA PRO A 19 4.55 17.76 20.87
C PRO A 19 5.02 16.31 20.71
N PHE A 20 4.62 15.68 19.59
CA PHE A 20 5.12 14.37 19.16
C PHE A 20 5.68 14.50 17.76
N ARG A 21 6.89 14.01 17.56
CA ARG A 21 7.58 13.99 16.26
C ARG A 21 7.35 12.64 15.61
N ILE A 22 6.62 12.62 14.51
CA ILE A 22 6.28 11.41 13.77
C ILE A 22 7.06 11.38 12.46
N GLY A 23 7.83 10.30 12.26
CA GLY A 23 8.50 10.01 10.99
C GLY A 23 7.53 9.29 10.05
N ILE A 24 7.32 9.82 8.87
CA ILE A 24 6.48 9.19 7.83
C ILE A 24 7.42 8.62 6.77
N ILE A 25 7.23 7.34 6.44
CA ILE A 25 7.97 6.64 5.39
C ILE A 25 6.97 6.25 4.30
N THR A 26 6.99 6.96 3.18
CA THR A 26 6.15 6.61 2.02
C THR A 26 6.86 5.56 1.17
N VAL A 27 6.24 4.41 0.98
CA VAL A 27 6.74 3.30 0.16
C VAL A 27 5.77 3.09 -1.01
N PRO A 28 6.11 3.57 -2.22
CA PRO A 28 5.20 3.51 -3.37
C PRO A 28 5.11 2.13 -4.02
N GLY A 29 6.00 1.20 -3.66
CA GLY A 29 6.02 -0.18 -4.14
C GLY A 29 7.14 -0.97 -3.47
N PHE A 30 7.07 -2.30 -3.54
CA PHE A 30 8.12 -3.20 -3.06
C PHE A 30 9.09 -3.50 -4.20
N TYR A 31 10.03 -2.58 -4.41
CA TYR A 31 10.99 -2.61 -5.51
C TYR A 31 12.32 -3.25 -5.12
N ALA A 32 12.97 -3.89 -6.12
CA ALA A 32 14.35 -4.36 -6.02
C ALA A 32 15.01 -4.29 -7.40
N ASP A 33 16.30 -3.93 -7.44
CA ASP A 33 17.13 -4.09 -8.64
C ASP A 33 17.63 -5.55 -8.72
N PHE A 34 16.75 -6.41 -9.23
CA PHE A 34 17.07 -7.84 -9.40
C PHE A 34 18.27 -8.10 -10.29
N LYS A 35 18.62 -7.17 -11.19
CA LYS A 35 19.78 -7.33 -12.06
C LYS A 35 21.06 -7.09 -11.28
N ALA A 36 21.12 -6.03 -10.49
CA ALA A 36 22.26 -5.77 -9.61
C ALA A 36 22.40 -6.84 -8.52
N ALA A 37 21.27 -7.28 -7.92
CA ALA A 37 21.25 -8.37 -6.94
C ALA A 37 21.84 -9.66 -7.51
N ARG A 38 21.43 -10.07 -8.74
CA ARG A 38 21.99 -11.26 -9.42
C ARG A 38 23.45 -11.10 -9.81
N ALA A 39 23.93 -9.88 -10.02
CA ALA A 39 25.33 -9.59 -10.28
C ALA A 39 26.20 -9.61 -9.01
N GLY A 40 25.58 -9.85 -7.82
CA GLY A 40 26.28 -9.91 -6.54
C GLY A 40 26.60 -8.55 -5.92
N ASP A 41 25.93 -7.47 -6.34
CA ASP A 41 26.07 -6.17 -5.70
C ASP A 41 25.41 -6.20 -4.30
N PRO A 42 26.18 -6.13 -3.20
CA PRO A 42 25.61 -6.17 -1.84
C PRO A 42 24.82 -4.91 -1.48
N ASN A 43 24.95 -3.84 -2.27
CA ASN A 43 24.26 -2.57 -2.07
C ASN A 43 23.21 -2.28 -3.15
N TYR A 44 22.68 -3.33 -3.79
CA TYR A 44 21.65 -3.13 -4.79
C TYR A 44 20.45 -2.34 -4.23
N LYS A 45 19.84 -1.53 -5.08
CA LYS A 45 18.70 -0.70 -4.69
C LYS A 45 17.48 -1.55 -4.40
N SER A 46 16.94 -1.45 -3.18
CA SER A 46 15.75 -2.17 -2.76
C SER A 46 14.95 -1.39 -1.72
N THR A 47 13.68 -1.75 -1.57
CA THR A 47 12.79 -1.16 -0.58
C THR A 47 13.35 -1.31 0.83
N THR A 48 13.78 -2.53 1.19
CA THR A 48 14.31 -2.84 2.53
C THR A 48 15.55 -2.02 2.86
N ARG A 49 16.51 -1.95 1.91
CA ARG A 49 17.72 -1.16 2.08
C ARG A 49 17.41 0.32 2.28
N ASP A 50 16.58 0.88 1.41
CA ASP A 50 16.28 2.31 1.44
C ASP A 50 15.49 2.68 2.71
N VAL A 51 14.52 1.86 3.13
CA VAL A 51 13.77 2.05 4.38
C VAL A 51 14.67 1.92 5.60
N LYS A 52 15.63 0.98 5.62
CA LYS A 52 16.61 0.85 6.71
C LYS A 52 17.42 2.12 6.90
N LEU A 53 17.93 2.70 5.81
CA LEU A 53 18.67 3.97 5.83
C LEU A 53 17.80 5.14 6.31
N ILE A 54 16.53 5.14 5.94
CA ILE A 54 15.55 6.12 6.42
C ILE A 54 15.32 5.95 7.93
N ILE A 55 15.09 4.72 8.42
CA ILE A 55 14.91 4.42 9.85
C ILE A 55 16.11 4.89 10.65
N ASP A 56 17.33 4.59 10.19
CA ASP A 56 18.56 5.04 10.85
C ASP A 56 18.63 6.57 10.97
N THR A 57 18.17 7.27 9.94
CA THR A 57 18.10 8.75 9.96
C THR A 57 17.04 9.24 10.93
N LEU A 58 15.82 8.69 10.89
CA LEU A 58 14.71 9.06 11.76
C LEU A 58 15.05 8.83 13.24
N LYS A 59 15.72 7.70 13.54
CA LYS A 59 16.11 7.30 14.90
C LYS A 59 17.26 8.18 15.42
N ASN A 60 18.33 8.33 14.67
CA ASN A 60 19.58 8.88 15.17
C ASN A 60 19.69 10.41 14.99
N LYS A 61 19.20 10.93 13.86
CA LYS A 61 19.27 12.35 13.51
C LYS A 61 17.98 13.09 13.85
N ASP A 62 16.86 12.57 13.39
CA ASP A 62 15.57 13.24 13.54
C ASP A 62 14.94 12.98 14.92
N LYS A 63 15.32 11.89 15.61
CA LYS A 63 14.87 11.51 16.97
C LYS A 63 13.35 11.54 17.09
N VAL A 64 12.69 10.80 16.18
CA VAL A 64 11.22 10.72 16.16
C VAL A 64 10.67 9.85 17.29
N ASP A 65 9.46 10.17 17.76
CA ASP A 65 8.77 9.43 18.80
C ASP A 65 8.06 8.18 18.26
N ALA A 66 7.64 8.21 17.00
CA ALA A 66 7.01 7.10 16.29
C ALA A 66 7.32 7.13 14.79
N ILE A 67 7.11 5.99 14.12
CA ILE A 67 7.17 5.89 12.66
C ILE A 67 5.80 5.44 12.14
N VAL A 68 5.37 6.05 11.03
CA VAL A 68 4.22 5.63 10.22
C VAL A 68 4.74 5.25 8.84
N MET A 69 4.44 4.04 8.39
CA MET A 69 4.69 3.62 7.01
C MET A 69 3.44 3.85 6.17
N ASP A 70 3.58 4.62 5.11
CA ASP A 70 2.50 4.90 4.17
C ASP A 70 2.59 3.94 2.98
N LEU A 71 1.64 2.99 2.93
CA LEU A 71 1.44 2.02 1.86
C LEU A 71 0.18 2.32 1.03
N ARG A 72 -0.42 3.48 1.20
CA ARG A 72 -1.58 3.86 0.38
C ARG A 72 -1.18 3.88 -1.10
N SER A 73 -2.07 3.35 -1.93
CA SER A 73 -1.88 3.19 -3.38
C SER A 73 -0.66 2.33 -3.78
N ASN A 74 -0.16 1.50 -2.86
CA ASN A 74 0.94 0.57 -3.12
C ASN A 74 0.39 -0.81 -3.51
N GLY A 75 0.40 -1.13 -4.81
CA GLY A 75 -0.10 -2.40 -5.37
C GLY A 75 0.78 -3.62 -5.07
N GLY A 76 1.82 -3.50 -4.25
CA GLY A 76 2.70 -4.59 -3.87
C GLY A 76 4.05 -4.57 -4.59
N GLY A 77 4.54 -5.74 -4.99
CA GLY A 77 5.83 -5.93 -5.66
C GLY A 77 6.55 -7.20 -5.21
N SER A 78 7.82 -7.09 -4.85
CA SER A 78 8.65 -8.24 -4.49
C SER A 78 8.23 -8.87 -3.16
N LEU A 79 7.95 -10.18 -3.19
CA LEU A 79 7.69 -10.98 -1.98
C LEU A 79 8.91 -10.96 -1.03
N VAL A 80 10.12 -11.11 -1.57
CA VAL A 80 11.35 -11.08 -0.78
C VAL A 80 11.52 -9.73 -0.06
N GLU A 81 11.18 -8.64 -0.73
CA GLU A 81 11.22 -7.31 -0.09
C GLU A 81 10.15 -7.17 1.00
N ALA A 82 8.96 -7.74 0.84
CA ALA A 82 7.95 -7.74 1.91
C ALA A 82 8.43 -8.47 3.16
N ILE A 83 9.10 -9.63 2.99
CA ILE A 83 9.67 -10.41 4.08
C ILE A 83 10.79 -9.64 4.76
N ASN A 84 11.79 -9.20 4.00
CA ASN A 84 12.95 -8.49 4.53
C ASN A 84 12.56 -7.15 5.18
N LEU A 85 11.59 -6.42 4.59
CA LEU A 85 11.09 -5.18 5.18
C LEU A 85 10.38 -5.43 6.51
N THR A 86 9.61 -6.52 6.62
CA THR A 86 8.98 -6.91 7.89
C THR A 86 10.03 -7.18 8.97
N GLY A 87 11.14 -7.82 8.62
CA GLY A 87 12.27 -8.09 9.50
C GLY A 87 12.92 -6.82 10.10
N LEU A 88 12.75 -5.65 9.48
CA LEU A 88 13.20 -4.40 10.10
C LEU A 88 12.37 -3.99 11.33
N PHE A 89 11.23 -4.61 11.56
CA PHE A 89 10.28 -4.26 12.62
C PHE A 89 10.01 -5.41 13.61
N ILE A 90 10.21 -6.66 13.23
CA ILE A 90 10.17 -7.82 14.14
C ILE A 90 11.60 -8.28 14.44
N ASP A 91 11.79 -9.15 15.44
CA ASP A 91 13.12 -9.69 15.73
C ASP A 91 13.51 -10.71 14.64
N LYS A 92 12.74 -11.78 14.55
CA LYS A 92 12.82 -12.82 13.52
C LYS A 92 11.55 -13.66 13.52
N GLY A 93 11.35 -14.46 12.49
CA GLY A 93 10.26 -15.43 12.44
C GLY A 93 9.44 -15.37 11.17
N PRO A 94 8.39 -16.18 11.09
CA PRO A 94 7.55 -16.30 9.91
C PRO A 94 6.85 -14.98 9.57
N VAL A 95 6.81 -14.66 8.27
CA VAL A 95 6.17 -13.46 7.75
C VAL A 95 4.94 -13.83 6.91
N VAL A 96 5.03 -14.89 6.14
CA VAL A 96 3.97 -15.33 5.23
C VAL A 96 4.06 -16.83 4.99
N GLN A 97 2.94 -17.48 4.77
CA GLN A 97 2.87 -18.88 4.33
C GLN A 97 2.48 -18.89 2.85
N VAL A 98 3.18 -19.67 2.03
CA VAL A 98 2.92 -19.81 0.59
C VAL A 98 2.54 -21.25 0.30
N LYS A 99 1.34 -21.45 -0.30
CA LYS A 99 0.83 -22.75 -0.72
C LYS A 99 0.87 -22.83 -2.23
N ASP A 100 1.61 -23.78 -2.76
CA ASP A 100 1.74 -24.02 -4.18
C ASP A 100 0.56 -24.79 -4.78
N LEU A 101 0.61 -25.02 -6.10
CA LEU A 101 -0.42 -25.78 -6.83
C LEU A 101 -0.52 -27.24 -6.45
N LYS A 102 0.53 -27.81 -5.82
CA LYS A 102 0.53 -29.22 -5.34
C LYS A 102 -0.05 -29.34 -3.95
N GLY A 103 -0.21 -28.21 -3.26
CA GLY A 103 -0.68 -28.15 -1.88
C GLY A 103 0.45 -28.08 -0.86
N ASP A 104 1.72 -28.04 -1.30
CA ASP A 104 2.86 -27.89 -0.42
C ASP A 104 2.87 -26.48 0.18
N ILE A 105 3.15 -26.41 1.49
CA ILE A 105 3.17 -25.15 2.24
C ILE A 105 4.62 -24.83 2.60
N ASP A 106 5.07 -23.66 2.17
CA ASP A 106 6.37 -23.10 2.49
C ASP A 106 6.17 -21.86 3.39
N VAL A 107 6.79 -21.88 4.56
CA VAL A 107 6.73 -20.77 5.53
C VAL A 107 7.95 -19.89 5.30
N GLN A 108 7.70 -18.72 4.73
CA GLN A 108 8.73 -17.73 4.47
C GLN A 108 8.94 -16.86 5.71
N GLU A 109 10.17 -16.75 6.18
CA GLU A 109 10.51 -16.07 7.43
C GLU A 109 11.68 -15.10 7.28
N ASP A 110 11.76 -14.14 8.19
CA ASP A 110 12.99 -13.38 8.43
C ASP A 110 13.88 -14.18 9.39
N GLU A 111 15.05 -14.53 8.92
CA GLU A 111 16.07 -15.29 9.69
C GLU A 111 16.99 -14.35 10.50
N ASN A 112 16.97 -13.04 10.22
CA ASN A 112 17.87 -12.09 10.82
C ASN A 112 17.37 -11.65 12.18
N ALA A 113 18.18 -11.77 13.21
CA ALA A 113 17.86 -11.26 14.53
C ALA A 113 18.05 -9.75 14.61
N GLY A 114 17.14 -9.07 15.31
CA GLY A 114 17.23 -7.66 15.66
C GLY A 114 16.44 -6.74 14.77
N ALA A 115 15.44 -6.06 15.34
CA ALA A 115 14.66 -5.06 14.65
C ALA A 115 15.40 -3.72 14.53
N ALA A 116 15.33 -3.06 13.38
CA ALA A 116 15.89 -1.71 13.16
C ALA A 116 15.12 -0.63 13.96
N TRP A 117 13.79 -0.83 14.08
CA TRP A 117 12.90 0.05 14.84
C TRP A 117 12.05 -0.74 15.83
N THR A 118 12.16 -0.41 17.13
CA THR A 118 11.39 -1.03 18.22
C THR A 118 10.38 -0.08 18.87
N GLY A 119 10.40 1.21 18.50
CA GLY A 119 9.46 2.22 18.99
C GLY A 119 8.03 2.05 18.46
N PRO A 120 7.09 2.92 18.85
CA PRO A 120 5.73 2.93 18.34
C PRO A 120 5.69 2.96 16.81
N PHE A 121 4.82 2.13 16.21
CA PHE A 121 4.77 1.93 14.77
C PHE A 121 3.33 1.85 14.27
N GLY A 122 3.05 2.51 13.16
CA GLY A 122 1.77 2.46 12.45
C GLY A 122 1.98 2.20 10.95
N VAL A 123 0.95 1.67 10.30
CA VAL A 123 0.93 1.45 8.85
C VAL A 123 -0.36 2.01 8.29
N MET A 124 -0.25 2.96 7.36
CA MET A 124 -1.38 3.46 6.59
C MET A 124 -1.62 2.58 5.38
N VAL A 125 -2.87 2.18 5.17
CA VAL A 125 -3.30 1.38 4.04
C VAL A 125 -4.58 1.95 3.42
N ASP A 126 -4.80 1.66 2.14
CA ASP A 126 -6.04 1.97 1.45
C ASP A 126 -6.52 0.80 0.57
N ARG A 127 -7.62 0.99 -0.16
CA ARG A 127 -8.20 -0.04 -1.04
C ARG A 127 -7.27 -0.46 -2.18
N LEU A 128 -6.25 0.34 -2.51
CA LEU A 128 -5.26 0.02 -3.53
C LEU A 128 -3.99 -0.63 -2.96
N SER A 129 -3.87 -0.73 -1.64
CA SER A 129 -2.80 -1.50 -0.99
C SER A 129 -3.03 -2.99 -1.25
N ALA A 130 -2.12 -3.63 -1.99
CA ALA A 130 -2.34 -5.00 -2.46
C ALA A 130 -1.10 -5.90 -2.32
N SER A 131 -1.29 -7.23 -2.29
CA SER A 131 -0.23 -8.23 -2.43
C SER A 131 0.88 -8.08 -1.36
N ALA A 132 2.13 -7.71 -1.74
CA ALA A 132 3.25 -7.50 -0.81
C ALA A 132 2.94 -6.49 0.30
N SER A 133 2.12 -5.44 0.02
CA SER A 133 1.65 -4.50 1.03
C SER A 133 0.76 -5.19 2.06
N GLU A 134 -0.06 -6.13 1.63
CA GLU A 134 -0.95 -6.90 2.50
C GLU A 134 -0.19 -7.94 3.33
N ILE A 135 0.86 -8.53 2.76
CA ILE A 135 1.78 -9.40 3.49
C ILE A 135 2.44 -8.63 4.63
N PHE A 136 3.02 -7.48 4.33
CA PHE A 136 3.66 -6.62 5.33
C PHE A 136 2.66 -6.16 6.40
N ALA A 137 1.55 -5.51 6.00
CA ALA A 137 0.56 -4.99 6.94
C ALA A 137 -0.06 -6.10 7.79
N GLY A 138 -0.35 -7.27 7.19
CA GLY A 138 -0.86 -8.44 7.87
C GLY A 138 0.10 -8.99 8.92
N ALA A 139 1.38 -9.10 8.59
CA ALA A 139 2.41 -9.56 9.54
C ALA A 139 2.56 -8.56 10.71
N ILE A 140 2.65 -7.25 10.43
CA ILE A 140 2.72 -6.20 11.48
C ILE A 140 1.52 -6.29 12.42
N GLN A 141 0.32 -6.52 11.89
CA GLN A 141 -0.91 -6.65 12.69
C GLN A 141 -0.91 -7.93 13.54
N ASP A 142 -0.55 -9.08 12.95
CA ASP A 142 -0.56 -10.40 13.60
C ASP A 142 0.46 -10.47 14.74
N TYR A 143 1.63 -9.88 14.54
CA TYR A 143 2.65 -9.76 15.58
C TYR A 143 2.28 -8.76 16.68
N GLY A 144 1.21 -7.99 16.54
CA GLY A 144 0.93 -6.88 17.45
C GLY A 144 2.05 -5.83 17.45
N ARG A 145 2.81 -5.75 16.33
CA ARG A 145 3.98 -4.88 16.22
C ARG A 145 3.59 -3.42 16.01
N GLY A 146 2.44 -3.17 15.41
CA GLY A 146 1.96 -1.83 15.10
C GLY A 146 0.45 -1.78 14.92
N ILE A 147 -0.04 -0.56 14.65
CA ILE A 147 -1.47 -0.26 14.40
C ILE A 147 -1.66 -0.07 12.89
N ILE A 148 -2.63 -0.76 12.32
CA ILE A 148 -3.01 -0.60 10.93
C ILE A 148 -4.14 0.43 10.84
N ILE A 149 -3.95 1.47 10.03
CA ILE A 149 -4.84 2.62 9.94
C ILE A 149 -5.25 2.83 8.49
N GLY A 150 -6.52 3.02 8.22
CA GLY A 150 -7.01 3.30 6.86
C GLY A 150 -8.26 2.55 6.47
N THR A 151 -8.30 2.02 5.25
CA THR A 151 -9.43 1.24 4.75
C THR A 151 -9.04 -0.21 4.52
N GLN A 152 -10.02 -1.10 4.39
CA GLN A 152 -9.78 -2.48 3.95
C GLN A 152 -8.94 -2.48 2.68
N THR A 153 -7.89 -3.30 2.63
CA THR A 153 -6.99 -3.41 1.48
C THR A 153 -7.62 -4.16 0.31
N TYR A 154 -6.91 -4.32 -0.78
CA TYR A 154 -7.41 -4.86 -2.05
C TYR A 154 -7.92 -6.30 -1.95
N GLY A 155 -7.24 -7.17 -1.20
CA GLY A 155 -7.61 -8.57 -1.03
C GLY A 155 -6.93 -9.54 -1.99
N LYS A 156 -5.75 -9.19 -2.56
CA LYS A 156 -5.01 -10.09 -3.44
C LYS A 156 -4.13 -11.04 -2.64
N GLY A 157 -4.56 -12.32 -2.60
CA GLY A 157 -3.86 -13.40 -1.89
C GLY A 157 -3.15 -14.39 -2.81
N THR A 158 -2.80 -14.01 -4.05
CA THR A 158 -2.20 -14.89 -5.05
C THR A 158 -0.81 -14.44 -5.46
N VAL A 159 0.07 -15.41 -5.73
CA VAL A 159 1.40 -15.21 -6.31
C VAL A 159 1.35 -15.53 -7.79
N GLN A 160 1.73 -14.59 -8.63
CA GLN A 160 1.82 -14.75 -10.07
C GLN A 160 3.27 -14.83 -10.51
N SER A 161 3.54 -15.69 -11.49
CA SER A 161 4.82 -15.77 -12.19
C SER A 161 4.63 -15.45 -13.66
N SER A 162 5.55 -14.64 -14.19
CA SER A 162 5.62 -14.34 -15.61
C SER A 162 6.47 -15.40 -16.30
N LEU A 163 5.85 -16.19 -17.16
CA LEU A 163 6.51 -17.25 -17.92
C LEU A 163 6.74 -16.78 -19.36
N ASP A 164 7.98 -16.83 -19.81
CA ASP A 164 8.32 -16.58 -21.20
C ASP A 164 7.87 -17.79 -22.04
N LEU A 165 6.93 -17.54 -22.95
CA LEU A 165 6.40 -18.59 -23.83
C LEU A 165 7.47 -19.20 -24.74
N SER A 166 8.50 -18.43 -25.07
CA SER A 166 9.63 -18.95 -25.85
C SER A 166 10.41 -20.04 -25.12
N SER A 167 10.43 -20.00 -23.79
CA SER A 167 11.09 -21.01 -22.94
C SER A 167 10.31 -22.33 -22.85
N LEU A 168 8.99 -22.28 -23.10
CA LEU A 168 8.10 -23.44 -23.04
C LEU A 168 7.97 -24.17 -24.38
N VAL A 169 8.42 -23.57 -25.48
CA VAL A 169 8.32 -24.13 -26.82
C VAL A 169 9.57 -24.92 -27.15
N ASN A 170 9.38 -26.13 -27.71
CA ASN A 170 10.48 -26.95 -28.18
C ASN A 170 11.37 -26.18 -29.18
N PRO A 171 12.71 -26.22 -29.03
CA PRO A 171 13.63 -25.53 -29.94
C PRO A 171 13.40 -25.80 -31.43
N SER A 172 12.95 -27.00 -31.80
CA SER A 172 12.61 -27.34 -33.20
C SER A 172 11.38 -26.57 -33.74
N ILE A 173 10.44 -26.27 -32.86
CA ILE A 173 9.27 -25.43 -33.22
C ILE A 173 9.70 -23.97 -33.36
N LEU A 174 10.59 -23.47 -32.50
CA LEU A 174 11.15 -22.13 -32.59
C LEU A 174 11.94 -21.94 -33.87
N GLN A 175 12.73 -22.96 -34.34
CA GLN A 175 13.43 -22.94 -35.62
C GLN A 175 12.44 -22.91 -36.80
N ARG A 176 11.36 -23.66 -36.75
CA ARG A 176 10.28 -23.61 -37.76
C ARG A 176 9.60 -22.24 -37.79
N LEU A 177 9.32 -21.63 -36.64
CA LEU A 177 8.79 -20.27 -36.56
C LEU A 177 9.78 -19.25 -37.13
N ALA A 178 11.08 -19.38 -36.82
CA ALA A 178 12.15 -18.55 -37.40
C ALA A 178 12.19 -18.63 -38.95
N SER A 179 12.02 -19.82 -39.52
CA SER A 179 11.95 -19.99 -40.96
C SER A 179 10.72 -19.35 -41.62
N LEU A 180 9.60 -19.27 -40.89
CA LEU A 180 8.39 -18.54 -41.33
C LEU A 180 8.58 -17.03 -41.27
N VAL A 181 9.39 -16.56 -40.33
CA VAL A 181 9.77 -15.15 -40.17
C VAL A 181 10.65 -14.71 -41.35
N GLN A 182 11.68 -15.48 -41.70
CA GLN A 182 12.55 -15.19 -42.87
C GLN A 182 11.76 -15.10 -44.19
N ASN A 183 10.60 -15.77 -44.25
CA ASN A 183 9.70 -15.71 -45.39
C ASN A 183 8.68 -14.55 -45.29
N GLY A 184 8.89 -13.57 -44.41
CA GLY A 184 8.06 -12.35 -44.29
C GLY A 184 6.66 -12.56 -43.69
N LYS A 185 6.38 -13.75 -43.11
CA LYS A 185 5.07 -14.08 -42.52
C LYS A 185 4.90 -13.70 -41.06
N VAL A 186 5.99 -13.34 -40.38
CA VAL A 186 6.00 -12.92 -38.96
C VAL A 186 7.07 -11.84 -38.73
N THR A 187 6.83 -10.83 -37.96
CA THR A 187 7.79 -9.76 -37.63
C THR A 187 8.78 -10.17 -36.56
N THR A 188 10.08 -9.96 -36.78
CA THR A 188 11.13 -10.15 -35.73
C THR A 188 11.53 -8.84 -35.08
N VAL A 189 11.88 -8.90 -33.82
CA VAL A 189 12.57 -7.80 -33.12
C VAL A 189 14.07 -8.08 -33.16
N THR A 190 14.84 -7.27 -33.87
CA THR A 190 16.31 -7.35 -33.90
C THR A 190 16.88 -6.68 -32.63
N VAL A 191 17.49 -7.44 -31.74
CA VAL A 191 18.20 -6.89 -30.59
C VAL A 191 19.71 -7.03 -30.82
N LYS A 192 20.41 -5.87 -30.92
CA LYS A 192 21.88 -5.76 -31.03
C LYS A 192 22.50 -6.54 -32.22
N GLY A 193 21.88 -6.51 -33.39
CA GLY A 193 22.50 -7.07 -34.63
C GLY A 193 22.59 -8.59 -34.71
N LYS A 194 21.95 -9.32 -33.79
CA LYS A 194 21.74 -10.77 -33.88
C LYS A 194 20.29 -11.05 -34.19
N GLU A 195 20.03 -11.90 -35.19
CA GLU A 195 18.69 -12.44 -35.43
C GLU A 195 18.23 -13.15 -34.16
N SER A 196 17.26 -12.55 -33.46
CA SER A 196 16.65 -13.18 -32.30
C SER A 196 15.55 -14.12 -32.78
N LEU A 197 15.44 -15.27 -32.12
CA LEU A 197 14.27 -16.13 -32.26
C LEU A 197 12.99 -15.31 -32.02
N PRO A 198 11.86 -15.64 -32.69
CA PRO A 198 10.62 -14.92 -32.47
C PRO A 198 10.28 -14.91 -30.96
N GLN A 199 10.10 -13.73 -30.42
CA GLN A 199 9.60 -13.60 -29.03
C GLN A 199 8.10 -13.88 -29.05
N LEU A 200 7.69 -14.94 -28.35
CA LEU A 200 6.29 -15.35 -28.28
C LEU A 200 5.50 -14.60 -27.20
N GLY A 201 6.18 -13.67 -26.48
CA GLY A 201 5.60 -12.94 -25.38
C GLY A 201 5.66 -13.71 -24.06
N GLN A 202 4.94 -13.19 -23.07
CA GLN A 202 4.90 -13.73 -21.72
C GLN A 202 3.45 -13.95 -21.28
N ILE A 203 3.24 -14.95 -20.46
CA ILE A 203 1.95 -15.21 -19.80
C ILE A 203 2.15 -15.10 -18.28
N ASN A 204 1.24 -14.39 -17.61
CA ASN A 204 1.20 -14.34 -16.16
C ASN A 204 0.24 -15.42 -15.66
N LEU A 205 0.75 -16.35 -14.85
CA LEU A 205 -0.04 -17.43 -14.27
C LEU A 205 0.01 -17.35 -12.75
N THR A 206 -1.13 -17.62 -12.12
CA THR A 206 -1.18 -17.83 -10.67
C THR A 206 -0.54 -19.18 -10.36
N MET A 207 0.54 -19.13 -9.56
CA MET A 207 1.35 -20.30 -9.22
C MET A 207 1.19 -20.73 -7.75
N ALA A 208 0.72 -19.82 -6.89
CA ALA A 208 0.54 -20.10 -5.47
C ALA A 208 -0.48 -19.14 -4.84
N LYS A 209 -0.95 -19.49 -3.65
CA LYS A 209 -1.65 -18.59 -2.74
C LYS A 209 -0.78 -18.27 -1.55
N PHE A 210 -0.92 -17.08 -0.98
CA PHE A 210 -0.25 -16.76 0.27
C PHE A 210 -1.26 -16.50 1.39
N TYR A 211 -0.78 -16.74 2.60
CA TYR A 211 -1.57 -16.65 3.83
C TYR A 211 -0.77 -15.94 4.90
N ARG A 212 -1.47 -15.24 5.76
CA ARG A 212 -0.90 -14.60 6.94
C ARG A 212 -0.32 -15.65 7.90
N VAL A 213 0.52 -15.21 8.81
CA VAL A 213 1.09 -16.09 9.85
C VAL A 213 0.02 -16.65 10.80
N ASN A 214 -1.12 -15.99 10.93
CA ASN A 214 -2.27 -16.49 11.68
C ASN A 214 -3.09 -17.56 10.94
N GLY A 215 -2.75 -17.86 9.68
CA GLY A 215 -3.38 -18.86 8.81
C GLY A 215 -4.44 -18.30 7.86
N SER A 216 -4.98 -17.10 8.08
CA SER A 216 -6.01 -16.55 7.21
C SER A 216 -5.43 -16.08 5.86
N SER A 217 -6.18 -16.28 4.77
CA SER A 217 -5.83 -15.70 3.48
C SER A 217 -6.18 -14.20 3.44
N THR A 218 -5.39 -13.41 2.72
CA THR A 218 -5.80 -12.04 2.33
C THR A 218 -6.75 -12.05 1.14
N GLN A 219 -6.90 -13.20 0.44
CA GLN A 219 -7.76 -13.32 -0.74
C GLN A 219 -9.19 -12.83 -0.43
N HIS A 220 -9.74 -11.94 -1.24
CA HIS A 220 -11.01 -11.23 -1.08
C HIS A 220 -11.10 -10.30 0.15
N LYS A 221 -10.58 -10.72 1.30
CA LYS A 221 -10.77 -10.00 2.57
C LYS A 221 -9.73 -8.92 2.83
N GLY A 222 -8.56 -9.05 2.20
CA GLY A 222 -7.45 -8.14 2.47
C GLY A 222 -7.02 -8.12 3.94
N VAL A 223 -6.47 -7.00 4.34
CA VAL A 223 -6.17 -6.66 5.74
C VAL A 223 -7.18 -5.62 6.20
N MET A 224 -7.96 -5.96 7.22
CA MET A 224 -8.86 -5.01 7.88
C MET A 224 -8.05 -4.15 8.84
N PRO A 225 -8.11 -2.81 8.72
CA PRO A 225 -7.38 -1.93 9.62
C PRO A 225 -7.91 -1.97 11.06
N ASP A 226 -7.04 -1.67 12.02
CA ASP A 226 -7.40 -1.52 13.43
C ASP A 226 -8.18 -0.22 13.67
N ILE A 227 -7.84 0.85 12.92
CA ILE A 227 -8.54 2.12 12.89
C ILE A 227 -9.07 2.35 11.48
N VAL A 228 -10.39 2.27 11.34
CA VAL A 228 -11.07 2.35 10.04
C VAL A 228 -11.33 3.79 9.66
N LEU A 229 -10.83 4.20 8.51
CA LEU A 229 -11.09 5.51 7.91
C LEU A 229 -12.06 5.38 6.72
N PRO A 230 -12.76 6.45 6.34
CA PRO A 230 -13.62 6.44 5.16
C PRO A 230 -12.83 6.20 3.87
N SER A 231 -13.45 5.57 2.87
CA SER A 231 -12.83 5.32 1.58
C SER A 231 -13.41 6.21 0.49
N PHE A 232 -12.53 6.84 -0.30
CA PHE A 232 -12.94 7.44 -1.58
C PHE A 232 -13.18 6.40 -2.67
N TYR A 233 -12.58 5.22 -2.54
CA TYR A 233 -12.73 4.17 -3.53
C TYR A 233 -14.05 3.41 -3.33
N PRO A 234 -14.81 3.14 -4.41
CA PRO A 234 -16.01 2.32 -4.34
C PRO A 234 -15.61 0.88 -4.01
N MET A 235 -15.93 0.45 -2.80
CA MET A 235 -15.54 -0.85 -2.27
C MET A 235 -16.20 -2.03 -3.00
N ASP A 236 -17.32 -1.78 -3.67
CA ASP A 236 -18.09 -2.75 -4.48
C ASP A 236 -17.59 -2.86 -5.93
N LYS A 237 -16.63 -2.04 -6.34
CA LYS A 237 -16.09 -2.03 -7.71
C LYS A 237 -14.58 -2.23 -7.78
N ILE A 238 -13.87 -2.02 -6.68
CA ILE A 238 -12.41 -2.12 -6.60
C ILE A 238 -12.06 -3.13 -5.51
N GLY A 239 -11.33 -4.17 -5.87
CA GLY A 239 -10.85 -5.22 -4.98
C GLY A 239 -10.90 -6.58 -5.65
N GLU A 240 -10.14 -7.54 -5.12
CA GLU A 240 -10.10 -8.91 -5.62
C GLU A 240 -11.48 -9.60 -5.51
N ASP A 241 -12.29 -9.22 -4.54
CA ASP A 241 -13.64 -9.70 -4.31
C ASP A 241 -14.65 -9.27 -5.39
N THR A 242 -14.28 -8.31 -6.23
CA THR A 242 -15.09 -7.86 -7.38
C THR A 242 -14.73 -8.59 -8.68
N GLU A 243 -13.64 -9.36 -8.70
CA GLU A 243 -13.17 -10.09 -9.87
C GLU A 243 -13.83 -11.46 -9.98
N ALA A 244 -14.57 -11.71 -11.06
CA ALA A 244 -15.32 -12.95 -11.26
C ALA A 244 -14.44 -14.22 -11.32
N SER A 245 -13.17 -14.08 -11.68
CA SER A 245 -12.19 -15.16 -11.79
C SER A 245 -11.29 -15.32 -10.56
N ALA A 246 -11.51 -14.52 -9.52
CA ALA A 246 -10.70 -14.59 -8.32
C ALA A 246 -10.87 -15.93 -7.60
N LEU A 247 -9.74 -16.46 -7.08
CA LEU A 247 -9.78 -17.69 -6.29
C LEU A 247 -10.51 -17.46 -4.97
N PRO A 248 -11.27 -18.45 -4.46
CA PRO A 248 -12.01 -18.28 -3.23
C PRO A 248 -11.09 -18.08 -2.02
N TRP A 249 -11.62 -17.42 -1.00
CA TRP A 249 -10.98 -17.32 0.31
C TRP A 249 -10.94 -18.70 0.99
N ASP A 250 -9.81 -19.00 1.63
CA ASP A 250 -9.60 -20.16 2.48
C ASP A 250 -8.57 -19.84 3.58
N GLU A 251 -8.25 -20.82 4.41
CA GLU A 251 -7.30 -20.65 5.52
C GLU A 251 -6.39 -21.88 5.67
N LEU A 252 -5.24 -21.67 6.31
CA LEU A 252 -4.30 -22.68 6.74
C LEU A 252 -4.22 -22.71 8.27
N GLN A 253 -3.46 -23.66 8.79
CA GLN A 253 -3.07 -23.64 10.20
C GLN A 253 -2.18 -22.43 10.46
N LYS A 254 -2.34 -21.83 11.66
CA LYS A 254 -1.46 -20.77 12.16
C LYS A 254 -0.01 -21.29 12.22
N SER A 255 0.95 -20.51 11.70
CA SER A 255 2.36 -20.79 11.87
C SER A 255 2.82 -20.55 13.32
N ASN A 256 3.95 -21.16 13.67
CA ASN A 256 4.50 -20.98 15.00
C ASN A 256 5.28 -19.66 15.09
N PHE A 257 4.66 -18.63 15.68
CA PHE A 257 5.31 -17.35 15.92
C PHE A 257 4.96 -16.76 17.28
N VAL A 258 5.84 -15.91 17.79
CA VAL A 258 5.67 -15.22 19.08
C VAL A 258 5.31 -13.77 18.80
N PRO A 259 4.14 -13.29 19.22
CA PRO A 259 3.77 -11.88 19.09
C PRO A 259 4.77 -10.96 19.81
N VAL A 260 5.03 -9.79 19.23
CA VAL A 260 5.87 -8.75 19.83
C VAL A 260 5.14 -8.09 21.02
N ALA A 261 3.83 -7.90 20.88
CA ALA A 261 2.98 -7.36 21.94
C ALA A 261 1.53 -7.83 21.78
N ASP A 262 0.80 -7.80 22.89
CA ASP A 262 -0.65 -7.89 22.90
C ASP A 262 -1.25 -6.46 22.90
N LEU A 263 -1.93 -6.12 21.81
CA LEU A 263 -2.58 -4.82 21.63
C LEU A 263 -4.10 -4.89 21.83
N SER A 264 -4.64 -6.01 22.33
CA SER A 264 -6.08 -6.24 22.49
C SER A 264 -6.76 -5.20 23.39
N ALA A 265 -6.07 -4.74 24.43
CA ALA A 265 -6.58 -3.69 25.32
C ALA A 265 -6.38 -2.27 24.76
N VAL A 266 -5.35 -2.07 23.94
CA VAL A 266 -5.00 -0.73 23.40
C VAL A 266 -5.88 -0.35 22.20
N ARG A 267 -6.16 -1.31 21.31
CA ARG A 267 -6.96 -1.05 20.10
C ARG A 267 -8.33 -0.43 20.37
N PRO A 268 -9.17 -0.96 21.30
CA PRO A 268 -10.47 -0.35 21.59
C PRO A 268 -10.37 1.09 22.12
N GLU A 269 -9.36 1.40 22.92
CA GLU A 269 -9.17 2.76 23.43
C GLU A 269 -8.74 3.72 22.30
N LEU A 270 -7.90 3.27 21.36
CA LEU A 270 -7.55 4.05 20.16
C LEU A 270 -8.76 4.31 19.27
N VAL A 271 -9.61 3.30 19.04
CA VAL A 271 -10.87 3.46 18.29
C VAL A 271 -11.75 4.49 18.96
N LYS A 272 -11.96 4.39 20.27
CA LYS A 272 -12.75 5.36 21.03
C LYS A 272 -12.23 6.79 20.90
N LEU A 273 -10.92 7.01 21.06
CA LEU A 273 -10.30 8.33 20.92
C LEU A 273 -10.44 8.87 19.50
N HIS A 274 -10.30 7.99 18.50
CA HIS A 274 -10.56 8.32 17.10
C HIS A 274 -12.01 8.76 16.88
N ASP A 275 -12.99 7.98 17.32
CA ASP A 275 -14.41 8.27 17.15
C ASP A 275 -14.81 9.59 17.83
N GLU A 276 -14.29 9.86 19.02
CA GLU A 276 -14.51 11.12 19.74
C GLU A 276 -13.96 12.33 18.96
N ARG A 277 -12.84 12.19 18.26
CA ARG A 277 -12.29 13.23 17.37
C ARG A 277 -13.15 13.41 16.11
N MET A 278 -13.54 12.31 15.48
CA MET A 278 -14.34 12.33 14.25
C MET A 278 -15.70 13.01 14.46
N ALA A 279 -16.34 12.75 15.60
CA ALA A 279 -17.61 13.40 15.94
C ALA A 279 -17.54 14.95 15.95
N LYS A 280 -16.36 15.50 16.27
CA LYS A 280 -16.12 16.95 16.39
C LYS A 280 -15.41 17.55 15.15
N SER A 281 -14.83 16.71 14.28
CA SER A 281 -13.99 17.14 13.16
C SER A 281 -14.81 17.72 12.02
N LEU A 282 -14.52 18.96 11.63
CA LEU A 282 -15.09 19.58 10.42
C LEU A 282 -14.51 18.96 9.15
N ASP A 283 -13.22 18.57 9.19
CA ASP A 283 -12.53 17.91 8.09
C ASP A 283 -13.17 16.55 7.78
N TYR A 284 -13.47 15.77 8.83
CA TYR A 284 -14.16 14.50 8.67
C TYR A 284 -15.57 14.65 8.08
N LYS A 285 -16.33 15.63 8.56
CA LYS A 285 -17.67 15.91 8.02
C LYS A 285 -17.60 16.28 6.54
N GLY A 286 -16.68 17.17 6.18
CA GLY A 286 -16.44 17.54 4.77
C GLY A 286 -16.05 16.34 3.91
N LEU A 287 -15.15 15.48 4.42
CA LEU A 287 -14.74 14.26 3.74
C LEU A 287 -15.93 13.31 3.48
N ILE A 288 -16.79 13.10 4.47
CA ILE A 288 -17.99 12.25 4.32
C ILE A 288 -18.96 12.85 3.27
N GLU A 289 -19.13 14.17 3.27
CA GLU A 289 -19.94 14.86 2.25
C GLU A 289 -19.36 14.69 0.84
N ASP A 290 -18.05 14.86 0.69
CA ASP A 290 -17.36 14.69 -0.60
C ASP A 290 -17.47 13.24 -1.12
N ILE A 291 -17.34 12.24 -0.24
CA ILE A 291 -17.53 10.82 -0.57
C ILE A 291 -18.98 10.56 -1.01
N ALA A 292 -19.96 11.09 -0.29
CA ALA A 292 -21.38 10.94 -0.63
C ALA A 292 -21.72 11.58 -1.99
N ASP A 293 -21.18 12.76 -2.27
CA ASP A 293 -21.33 13.43 -3.57
C ASP A 293 -20.68 12.64 -4.71
N MET A 294 -19.53 12.02 -4.47
CA MET A 294 -18.86 11.16 -5.44
C MET A 294 -19.68 9.90 -5.73
N GLN A 295 -20.16 9.21 -4.70
CA GLN A 295 -21.02 8.02 -4.84
C GLN A 295 -22.34 8.33 -5.56
N LYS A 296 -22.90 9.52 -5.36
CA LYS A 296 -24.08 9.97 -6.09
C LYS A 296 -23.79 10.13 -7.58
N ARG A 297 -22.67 10.79 -7.93
CA ARG A 297 -22.25 10.97 -9.32
C ARG A 297 -21.92 9.67 -10.03
N GLU A 298 -21.37 8.71 -9.32
CA GLU A 298 -21.08 7.38 -9.87
C GLU A 298 -22.33 6.60 -10.31
N LYS A 299 -23.49 6.91 -9.71
CA LYS A 299 -24.78 6.33 -10.07
C LYS A 299 -25.46 7.03 -11.26
N GLU A 300 -24.91 8.17 -11.70
CA GLU A 300 -25.44 8.88 -12.86
C GLU A 300 -25.04 8.13 -14.14
N THR A 301 -26.06 7.64 -14.86
CA THR A 301 -25.88 6.84 -16.08
C THR A 301 -25.95 7.65 -17.37
N SER A 302 -26.19 8.96 -17.26
CA SER A 302 -26.32 9.86 -18.41
C SER A 302 -25.60 11.19 -18.16
N VAL A 303 -25.05 11.74 -19.22
CA VAL A 303 -24.39 13.06 -19.23
C VAL A 303 -25.12 13.95 -20.24
N THR A 304 -25.36 15.21 -19.87
CA THR A 304 -25.95 16.18 -20.81
C THR A 304 -24.97 16.49 -21.95
N LEU A 305 -25.46 16.48 -23.18
CA LEU A 305 -24.69 16.93 -24.35
C LEU A 305 -24.83 18.44 -24.61
N ASN A 306 -25.65 19.14 -23.81
CA ASN A 306 -25.78 20.57 -23.91
C ASN A 306 -24.58 21.25 -23.24
N GLN A 307 -23.81 22.00 -24.03
CA GLN A 307 -22.59 22.68 -23.59
C GLN A 307 -22.80 23.63 -22.44
N ASP A 308 -23.87 24.42 -22.46
CA ASP A 308 -24.17 25.45 -21.43
C ASP A 308 -24.55 24.79 -20.11
N LYS A 309 -25.35 23.71 -20.16
CA LYS A 309 -25.69 22.90 -18.96
C LYS A 309 -24.50 22.26 -18.38
N LEU A 310 -23.66 21.59 -19.20
CA LEU A 310 -22.42 20.93 -18.74
C LEU A 310 -21.46 21.93 -18.10
N LYS A 311 -21.34 23.13 -18.69
CA LYS A 311 -20.50 24.19 -18.12
C LYS A 311 -21.06 24.66 -16.77
N ALA A 312 -22.38 24.90 -16.67
CA ALA A 312 -23.03 25.34 -15.44
C ALA A 312 -22.87 24.28 -14.31
N GLU A 313 -23.04 23.01 -14.62
CA GLU A 313 -22.80 21.89 -13.67
C GLU A 313 -21.36 21.88 -13.18
N ARG A 314 -20.38 21.99 -14.08
CA ARG A 314 -18.95 22.05 -13.72
C ARG A 314 -18.63 23.28 -12.88
N ASP A 315 -19.09 24.45 -13.26
CA ASP A 315 -18.86 25.70 -12.51
C ASP A 315 -19.49 25.63 -11.10
N SER A 316 -20.64 24.98 -10.96
CA SER A 316 -21.29 24.74 -9.66
C SER A 316 -20.46 23.80 -8.77
N LEU A 317 -19.94 22.71 -9.34
CA LEU A 317 -19.08 21.77 -8.62
C LEU A 317 -17.76 22.41 -8.17
N GLU A 318 -17.13 23.19 -9.05
CA GLU A 318 -15.90 23.91 -8.73
C GLU A 318 -16.15 24.97 -7.63
N ALA A 319 -17.28 25.67 -7.67
CA ALA A 319 -17.66 26.64 -6.64
C ALA A 319 -17.87 25.96 -5.27
N LYS A 320 -18.58 24.81 -5.24
CA LYS A 320 -18.78 24.02 -4.01
C LYS A 320 -17.45 23.51 -3.45
N ALA A 321 -16.57 22.96 -4.30
CA ALA A 321 -15.24 22.50 -3.89
C ALA A 321 -14.39 23.63 -3.30
N LEU A 322 -14.40 24.81 -3.94
CA LEU A 322 -13.69 25.99 -3.44
C LEU A 322 -14.26 26.48 -2.09
N GLU A 323 -15.57 26.45 -1.93
CA GLU A 323 -16.23 26.80 -0.66
C GLU A 323 -15.80 25.84 0.46
N ASN A 324 -15.81 24.53 0.21
CA ASN A 324 -15.37 23.52 1.16
C ASN A 324 -13.89 23.71 1.55
N ILE A 325 -13.01 23.89 0.56
CA ILE A 325 -11.58 24.19 0.81
C ILE A 325 -11.45 25.43 1.69
N ASN A 326 -12.18 26.51 1.39
CA ASN A 326 -12.08 27.75 2.14
C ASN A 326 -12.65 27.64 3.56
N LYS A 327 -13.71 26.88 3.79
CA LYS A 327 -14.22 26.56 5.13
C LYS A 327 -13.13 25.89 5.99
N LEU A 328 -12.45 24.90 5.43
CA LEU A 328 -11.37 24.16 6.12
C LEU A 328 -10.14 25.06 6.36
N ARG A 329 -9.75 25.88 5.38
CA ARG A 329 -8.63 26.82 5.52
C ARG A 329 -8.88 27.84 6.61
N ILE A 330 -10.06 28.46 6.62
CA ILE A 330 -10.45 29.45 7.64
C ILE A 330 -10.48 28.82 9.04
N ALA A 331 -11.01 27.59 9.16
CA ALA A 331 -11.02 26.87 10.44
C ALA A 331 -9.60 26.58 10.99
N ARG A 332 -8.59 26.56 10.11
CA ARG A 332 -7.17 26.42 10.45
C ARG A 332 -6.42 27.74 10.57
N GLY A 333 -7.10 28.87 10.48
CA GLY A 333 -6.47 30.19 10.53
C GLY A 333 -5.73 30.58 9.26
N LEU A 334 -5.94 29.88 8.15
CA LEU A 334 -5.37 30.19 6.85
C LEU A 334 -6.29 31.10 6.04
N PRO A 335 -5.75 32.00 5.20
CA PRO A 335 -6.58 32.86 4.34
C PRO A 335 -7.32 32.03 3.29
N ALA A 336 -8.55 32.48 2.94
CA ALA A 336 -9.29 31.91 1.82
C ALA A 336 -8.54 32.11 0.50
N VAL A 337 -8.69 31.13 -0.40
CA VAL A 337 -8.13 31.15 -1.75
C VAL A 337 -9.22 31.39 -2.79
N LYS A 338 -8.83 31.91 -3.96
CA LYS A 338 -9.71 32.12 -5.12
C LYS A 338 -9.52 30.99 -6.14
N LYS A 339 -10.47 30.86 -7.06
CA LYS A 339 -10.35 29.93 -8.21
C LYS A 339 -9.05 30.25 -8.99
N GLY A 340 -8.21 29.24 -9.15
CA GLY A 340 -6.92 29.35 -9.87
C GLY A 340 -5.71 29.68 -9.00
N ASP A 341 -5.89 30.01 -7.73
CA ASP A 341 -4.78 30.21 -6.82
C ASP A 341 -3.99 28.89 -6.62
N LYS A 342 -2.66 28.99 -6.56
CA LYS A 342 -1.82 27.83 -6.20
C LYS A 342 -1.76 27.68 -4.69
N ILE A 343 -2.28 26.58 -4.18
CA ILE A 343 -2.11 26.20 -2.77
C ILE A 343 -0.67 25.70 -2.58
N LYS A 344 0.04 26.20 -1.58
CA LYS A 344 1.39 25.75 -1.26
C LYS A 344 1.35 24.31 -0.76
N LYS A 345 2.41 23.56 -1.00
CA LYS A 345 2.50 22.12 -0.66
C LYS A 345 2.33 21.88 0.85
N ASP A 346 2.86 22.75 1.68
CA ASP A 346 2.77 22.72 3.15
C ASP A 346 1.37 23.13 3.68
N GLU A 347 0.53 23.73 2.84
CA GLU A 347 -0.87 24.06 3.11
C GLU A 347 -1.83 22.99 2.56
N ASN A 348 -1.32 21.97 1.85
CA ASN A 348 -2.12 20.88 1.33
C ASN A 348 -2.32 19.86 2.46
N PHE A 349 -3.56 19.75 2.91
CA PHE A 349 -3.93 18.94 4.06
C PHE A 349 -4.33 17.53 3.60
N ASP A 350 -3.66 16.53 4.15
CA ASP A 350 -4.02 15.13 4.01
C ASP A 350 -4.69 14.66 5.32
N PHE A 351 -6.02 14.56 5.31
CA PHE A 351 -6.82 14.13 6.45
C PHE A 351 -6.36 12.76 6.99
N PHE A 352 -6.10 11.83 6.09
CA PHE A 352 -5.73 10.46 6.47
C PHE A 352 -4.37 10.42 7.17
N GLU A 353 -3.42 11.18 6.67
CA GLU A 353 -2.10 11.30 7.27
C GLU A 353 -2.16 12.01 8.63
N ASP A 354 -2.89 13.13 8.72
CA ASP A 354 -3.04 13.90 9.97
C ASP A 354 -3.70 13.06 11.06
N GLU A 355 -4.80 12.36 10.74
CA GLU A 355 -5.46 11.49 11.71
C GLU A 355 -4.57 10.30 12.10
N SER A 356 -3.83 9.72 11.17
CA SER A 356 -2.87 8.66 11.48
C SER A 356 -1.79 9.13 12.46
N MET A 357 -1.30 10.36 12.31
CA MET A 357 -0.35 10.93 13.28
C MET A 357 -1.00 11.13 14.66
N ARG A 358 -2.29 11.54 14.72
CA ARG A 358 -3.03 11.68 15.99
C ARG A 358 -3.21 10.34 16.68
N VAL A 359 -3.60 9.31 15.93
CA VAL A 359 -3.68 7.94 16.44
C VAL A 359 -2.34 7.48 17.00
N MET A 360 -1.22 7.80 16.31
CA MET A 360 0.10 7.45 16.82
C MET A 360 0.49 8.22 18.08
N ALA A 361 0.11 9.49 18.20
CA ALA A 361 0.32 10.25 19.43
C ALA A 361 -0.46 9.66 20.60
N ASP A 362 -1.70 9.23 20.39
CA ASP A 362 -2.50 8.51 21.39
C ASP A 362 -1.87 7.16 21.74
N PHE A 363 -1.41 6.40 20.76
CA PHE A 363 -0.73 5.12 20.96
C PHE A 363 0.53 5.26 21.82
N ILE A 364 1.34 6.30 21.61
CA ILE A 364 2.50 6.60 22.44
C ILE A 364 2.07 6.88 23.91
N GLN A 365 0.96 7.57 24.10
CA GLN A 365 0.47 7.92 25.44
C GLN A 365 -0.13 6.73 26.18
N LEU A 366 -0.82 5.82 25.48
CA LEU A 366 -1.40 4.60 26.06
C LEU A 366 -0.35 3.52 26.40
N LYS A 367 0.81 3.54 25.74
CA LYS A 367 1.93 2.61 26.04
C LYS A 367 2.79 3.01 27.25
N LYS A 368 2.61 4.19 27.78
CA LYS A 368 3.31 4.65 29.00
C LYS A 368 2.60 4.18 30.24
#